data_b287821b43245b08cf0ae0b04b3579ec
#
_entry.id   b287821b43245b08cf0ae0b04b3579ec
#
_cell.length_a   1.000
_cell.length_b   1.000
_cell.length_c   1.000
_cell.angle_alpha   90.00
_cell.angle_beta   90.00
_cell.angle_gamma   90.00
#
_symmetry.space_group_name_H-M   'P 1'
#
loop_
_entity.id
_entity.type
_entity.pdbx_description
1 polymer ?
#
loop_
_entity_poly.entity_id
_entity_poly.type
_entity_poly.pdbx_seq_one_letter_code
_entity_poly.pdbx_strand_id
1 'polypeptide(L)'
;MAAVIFVVFLLILANMRIGYPRFGAVQKQVDRLNGVSGEFLSAVRVVKAFQAEEEEARKFEAVSLKLARANMAALRTMAVFSPLINLVVNFGIVLLLWISGNAKSGEIGRLMASINYMTQVLFAVTMISNTMHTAVRAAASSDRIREVLDEKPTQHMPKEPLRPNIQGNIRLEHVSFAYAGAGREALHEISMHIHAGETIGIIGSTGSGKTTLVNLILRFYDSSAGKIWLDGCDITQIDPGLLRAAVGVVPQKALLFSGTIRENLLWGRANADGEELQAAAEIACADGFIRQSAQGYDTLLGQGGVNLSGGQKQRLCIARALVRKPRILILDDCTSALDARTEADVLRGLSRIADTMTVLLVSQRISTVMQADRILCLDDGRVKGCGTHGELMESCKTY
;
A
#
# COMPACT_ATOMS: atom_id res chain seq x y z
N MET A 1 34.38 -36.95 -29.86
CA MET A 1 34.10 -35.77 -29.04
C MET A 1 32.76 -35.11 -29.43
N ALA A 2 32.55 -34.69 -30.69
CA ALA A 2 31.33 -34.00 -31.10
C ALA A 2 30.02 -34.71 -30.74
N ALA A 3 29.97 -36.06 -30.94
CA ALA A 3 28.81 -36.87 -30.59
C ALA A 3 28.47 -36.84 -29.09
N VAL A 4 29.47 -36.91 -28.20
CA VAL A 4 29.29 -36.86 -26.75
C VAL A 4 28.76 -35.47 -26.34
N ILE A 5 29.32 -34.39 -26.88
CA ILE A 5 28.87 -33.02 -26.64
C ILE A 5 27.40 -32.86 -27.09
N PHE A 6 27.04 -33.40 -28.25
CA PHE A 6 25.67 -33.34 -28.77
C PHE A 6 24.68 -34.09 -27.87
N VAL A 7 25.04 -35.29 -27.38
CA VAL A 7 24.18 -36.06 -26.46
C VAL A 7 24.02 -35.33 -25.13
N VAL A 8 25.09 -34.77 -24.58
CA VAL A 8 25.04 -33.97 -23.34
C VAL A 8 24.15 -32.74 -23.54
N PHE A 9 24.24 -32.06 -24.68
CA PHE A 9 23.38 -30.90 -25.01
C PHE A 9 21.90 -31.30 -25.04
N LEU A 10 21.56 -32.44 -25.67
CA LEU A 10 20.19 -32.96 -25.69
C LEU A 10 19.67 -33.29 -24.28
N LEU A 11 20.53 -33.90 -23.43
CA LEU A 11 20.16 -34.17 -22.04
C LEU A 11 19.88 -32.90 -21.24
N ILE A 12 20.63 -31.81 -21.50
CA ILE A 12 20.37 -30.51 -20.86
C ILE A 12 19.07 -29.91 -21.31
N LEU A 13 18.79 -29.92 -22.61
CA LEU A 13 17.50 -29.47 -23.15
C LEU A 13 16.32 -30.23 -22.54
N ALA A 14 16.45 -31.55 -22.41
CA ALA A 14 15.45 -32.41 -21.78
C ALA A 14 15.29 -32.06 -20.29
N ASN A 15 16.40 -31.86 -19.56
CA ASN A 15 16.37 -31.43 -18.16
C ASN A 15 15.67 -30.06 -18.00
N MET A 16 15.98 -29.10 -18.85
CA MET A 16 15.31 -27.80 -18.82
C MET A 16 13.80 -27.93 -19.07
N ARG A 17 13.42 -28.70 -20.08
CA ARG A 17 12.01 -28.86 -20.49
C ARG A 17 11.17 -29.58 -19.43
N ILE A 18 11.76 -30.52 -18.69
CA ILE A 18 11.09 -31.31 -17.66
C ILE A 18 11.22 -30.64 -16.28
N GLY A 19 12.36 -30.04 -15.96
CA GLY A 19 12.67 -29.45 -14.67
C GLY A 19 11.99 -28.11 -14.45
N TYR A 20 12.00 -27.22 -15.45
CA TYR A 20 11.44 -25.87 -15.34
C TYR A 20 10.01 -25.81 -14.79
N PRO A 21 9.02 -26.57 -15.36
CA PRO A 21 7.66 -26.53 -14.84
C PRO A 21 7.55 -27.09 -13.42
N ARG A 22 8.41 -28.04 -13.03
CA ARG A 22 8.44 -28.62 -11.68
C ARG A 22 8.94 -27.65 -10.64
N PHE A 23 9.97 -26.85 -10.95
CA PHE A 23 10.43 -25.77 -10.08
C PHE A 23 9.42 -24.64 -9.96
N GLY A 24 8.72 -24.29 -11.04
CA GLY A 24 7.59 -23.37 -11.00
C GLY A 24 6.46 -23.86 -10.08
N ALA A 25 6.18 -25.16 -10.08
CA ALA A 25 5.20 -25.75 -9.17
C ALA A 25 5.65 -25.69 -7.70
N VAL A 26 6.95 -25.87 -7.39
CA VAL A 26 7.49 -25.70 -6.05
C VAL A 26 7.29 -24.26 -5.58
N GLN A 27 7.63 -23.26 -6.41
CA GLN A 27 7.47 -21.87 -6.04
C GLN A 27 6.01 -21.51 -5.71
N LYS A 28 5.05 -21.98 -6.52
CA LYS A 28 3.62 -21.78 -6.24
C LYS A 28 3.18 -22.38 -4.89
N GLN A 29 3.77 -23.52 -4.48
CA GLN A 29 3.45 -24.11 -3.18
C GLN A 29 4.12 -23.36 -2.02
N VAL A 30 5.32 -22.79 -2.23
CA VAL A 30 5.97 -21.91 -1.24
C VAL A 30 5.13 -20.65 -1.01
N ASP A 31 4.66 -20.01 -2.09
CA ASP A 31 3.81 -18.82 -1.99
C ASP A 31 2.50 -19.13 -1.24
N ARG A 32 1.92 -20.32 -1.49
CA ARG A 32 0.71 -20.77 -0.78
C ARG A 32 0.96 -21.05 0.70
N LEU A 33 2.11 -21.66 1.04
CA LEU A 33 2.51 -21.89 2.43
C LEU A 33 2.69 -20.56 3.18
N ASN A 34 3.38 -19.60 2.54
CA ASN A 34 3.56 -18.25 3.09
C ASN A 34 2.21 -17.53 3.28
N GLY A 35 1.27 -17.71 2.34
CA GLY A 35 -0.08 -17.16 2.46
C GLY A 35 -0.82 -17.70 3.68
N VAL A 36 -0.87 -19.04 3.87
CA VAL A 36 -1.53 -19.66 5.03
C VAL A 36 -0.85 -19.25 6.34
N SER A 37 0.49 -19.20 6.37
CA SER A 37 1.24 -18.75 7.56
C SER A 37 0.96 -17.29 7.89
N GLY A 38 0.91 -16.42 6.89
CA GLY A 38 0.60 -15.00 7.05
C GLY A 38 -0.83 -14.76 7.55
N GLU A 39 -1.79 -15.51 7.02
CA GLU A 39 -3.19 -15.48 7.46
C GLU A 39 -3.30 -15.89 8.94
N PHE A 40 -2.70 -17.02 9.32
CA PHE A 40 -2.67 -17.49 10.72
C PHE A 40 -2.05 -16.45 11.66
N LEU A 41 -0.88 -15.88 11.30
CA LEU A 41 -0.19 -14.90 12.14
C LEU A 41 -1.00 -13.60 12.30
N SER A 42 -1.67 -13.13 11.26
CA SER A 42 -2.51 -11.94 11.32
C SER A 42 -3.81 -12.16 12.10
N ALA A 43 -4.35 -13.39 12.04
CA ALA A 43 -5.61 -13.77 12.69
C ALA A 43 -5.42 -14.56 14.00
N VAL A 44 -4.21 -14.63 14.58
CA VAL A 44 -3.89 -15.50 15.74
C VAL A 44 -4.84 -15.28 16.93
N ARG A 45 -5.30 -14.05 17.18
CA ARG A 45 -6.25 -13.74 18.24
C ARG A 45 -7.63 -14.36 17.98
N VAL A 46 -8.05 -14.37 16.72
CA VAL A 46 -9.33 -14.98 16.31
C VAL A 46 -9.25 -16.49 16.45
N VAL A 47 -8.15 -17.10 15.94
CA VAL A 47 -7.91 -18.53 16.08
C VAL A 47 -7.94 -18.98 17.54
N LYS A 48 -7.28 -18.21 18.44
CA LYS A 48 -7.27 -18.47 19.87
C LYS A 48 -8.66 -18.30 20.51
N ALA A 49 -9.40 -17.24 20.13
CA ALA A 49 -10.73 -16.98 20.68
C ALA A 49 -11.75 -18.09 20.33
N PHE A 50 -11.62 -18.66 19.14
CA PHE A 50 -12.50 -19.74 18.66
C PHE A 50 -11.95 -21.15 18.86
N GLN A 51 -10.77 -21.30 19.49
CA GLN A 51 -10.09 -22.59 19.72
C GLN A 51 -9.92 -23.41 18.42
N ALA A 52 -9.58 -22.71 17.32
CA ALA A 52 -9.50 -23.30 15.98
C ALA A 52 -8.07 -23.72 15.58
N GLU A 53 -7.15 -23.91 16.56
CA GLU A 53 -5.76 -24.24 16.31
C GLU A 53 -5.58 -25.56 15.54
N GLU A 54 -6.39 -26.57 15.86
CA GLU A 54 -6.33 -27.87 15.18
C GLU A 54 -6.73 -27.78 13.70
N GLU A 55 -7.71 -26.92 13.38
CA GLU A 55 -8.15 -26.68 12.01
C GLU A 55 -7.05 -25.98 11.20
N GLU A 56 -6.43 -24.94 11.78
CA GLU A 56 -5.33 -24.22 11.16
C GLU A 56 -4.08 -25.12 10.99
N ALA A 57 -3.78 -25.98 11.99
CA ALA A 57 -2.71 -26.96 11.88
C ALA A 57 -2.96 -27.95 10.74
N ARG A 58 -4.18 -28.45 10.56
CA ARG A 58 -4.57 -29.32 9.44
C ARG A 58 -4.42 -28.62 8.08
N LYS A 59 -4.82 -27.36 7.97
CA LYS A 59 -4.62 -26.56 6.74
C LYS A 59 -3.13 -26.39 6.40
N PHE A 60 -2.32 -26.04 7.41
CA PHE A 60 -0.88 -25.91 7.24
C PHE A 60 -0.22 -27.22 6.82
N GLU A 61 -0.55 -28.33 7.50
CA GLU A 61 -0.04 -29.67 7.17
C GLU A 61 -0.39 -30.08 5.74
N ALA A 62 -1.63 -29.85 5.30
CA ALA A 62 -2.06 -30.15 3.95
C ALA A 62 -1.27 -29.39 2.87
N VAL A 63 -0.95 -28.11 3.12
CA VAL A 63 -0.15 -27.30 2.20
C VAL A 63 1.32 -27.69 2.26
N SER A 64 1.85 -27.95 3.45
CA SER A 64 3.22 -28.46 3.66
C SER A 64 3.47 -29.79 2.94
N LEU A 65 2.53 -30.72 3.01
CA LEU A 65 2.61 -32.01 2.28
C LEU A 65 2.61 -31.82 0.76
N LYS A 66 1.83 -30.85 0.24
CA LYS A 66 1.83 -30.52 -1.19
C LYS A 66 3.18 -29.93 -1.61
N LEU A 67 3.76 -29.05 -0.79
CA LEU A 67 5.10 -28.51 -1.02
C LEU A 67 6.16 -29.61 -1.01
N ALA A 68 6.13 -30.51 -0.02
CA ALA A 68 7.05 -31.63 0.07
C ALA A 68 6.97 -32.52 -1.17
N ARG A 69 5.77 -32.84 -1.65
CA ARG A 69 5.57 -33.65 -2.88
C ARG A 69 6.10 -32.95 -4.13
N ALA A 70 5.81 -31.66 -4.28
CA ALA A 70 6.32 -30.84 -5.39
C ALA A 70 7.86 -30.79 -5.37
N ASN A 71 8.44 -30.57 -4.21
CA ASN A 71 9.90 -30.52 -4.03
C ASN A 71 10.56 -31.89 -4.33
N MET A 72 10.00 -32.99 -3.83
CA MET A 72 10.47 -34.35 -4.16
C MET A 72 10.42 -34.61 -5.66
N ALA A 73 9.35 -34.18 -6.35
CA ALA A 73 9.23 -34.37 -7.81
C ALA A 73 10.31 -33.58 -8.57
N ALA A 74 10.61 -32.35 -8.14
CA ALA A 74 11.67 -31.52 -8.71
C ALA A 74 13.07 -32.13 -8.45
N LEU A 75 13.36 -32.52 -7.21
CA LEU A 75 14.63 -33.13 -6.80
C LEU A 75 14.89 -34.47 -7.49
N ARG A 76 13.87 -35.34 -7.62
CA ARG A 76 13.99 -36.62 -8.36
C ARG A 76 14.41 -36.38 -9.81
N THR A 77 13.92 -35.33 -10.46
CA THR A 77 14.33 -34.98 -11.81
C THR A 77 15.81 -34.64 -11.86
N MET A 78 16.30 -33.79 -10.96
CA MET A 78 17.72 -33.44 -10.91
C MET A 78 18.61 -34.65 -10.55
N ALA A 79 18.17 -35.47 -9.62
CA ALA A 79 18.89 -36.65 -9.19
C ALA A 79 19.13 -37.68 -10.32
N VAL A 80 18.28 -37.72 -11.36
CA VAL A 80 18.47 -38.59 -12.52
C VAL A 80 19.39 -37.98 -13.56
N PHE A 81 19.25 -36.69 -13.85
CA PHE A 81 20.00 -36.06 -14.95
C PHE A 81 21.48 -35.90 -14.65
N SER A 82 21.89 -35.59 -13.42
CA SER A 82 23.30 -35.40 -13.08
C SER A 82 24.14 -36.67 -13.25
N PRO A 83 23.75 -37.83 -12.69
CA PRO A 83 24.47 -39.08 -12.95
C PRO A 83 24.44 -39.52 -14.42
N LEU A 84 23.34 -39.26 -15.14
CA LEU A 84 23.22 -39.59 -16.55
C LEU A 84 24.22 -38.81 -17.43
N ILE A 85 24.38 -37.52 -17.18
CA ILE A 85 25.37 -36.69 -17.86
C ILE A 85 26.79 -37.19 -17.56
N ASN A 86 27.11 -37.48 -16.28
CA ASN A 86 28.38 -38.01 -15.90
C ASN A 86 28.69 -39.37 -16.55
N LEU A 87 27.68 -40.25 -16.66
CA LEU A 87 27.80 -41.56 -17.30
C LEU A 87 28.15 -41.39 -18.79
N VAL A 88 27.45 -40.50 -19.51
CA VAL A 88 27.69 -40.23 -20.94
C VAL A 88 29.11 -39.71 -21.16
N VAL A 89 29.59 -38.78 -20.31
CA VAL A 89 30.94 -38.22 -20.43
C VAL A 89 32.01 -39.31 -20.11
N ASN A 90 31.85 -40.04 -19.01
CA ASN A 90 32.79 -41.09 -18.65
C ASN A 90 32.83 -42.22 -19.68
N PHE A 91 31.68 -42.60 -20.24
CA PHE A 91 31.60 -43.57 -21.33
C PHE A 91 32.35 -43.05 -22.58
N GLY A 92 32.21 -41.73 -22.88
CA GLY A 92 32.96 -41.10 -23.95
C GLY A 92 34.47 -41.13 -23.72
N ILE A 93 34.92 -40.95 -22.48
CA ILE A 93 36.34 -41.07 -22.11
C ILE A 93 36.84 -42.50 -22.31
N VAL A 94 36.10 -43.50 -21.83
CA VAL A 94 36.45 -44.92 -22.00
C VAL A 94 36.50 -45.29 -23.47
N LEU A 95 35.58 -44.81 -24.27
CA LEU A 95 35.53 -45.05 -25.73
C LEU A 95 36.75 -44.44 -26.43
N LEU A 96 37.13 -43.22 -26.04
CA LEU A 96 38.36 -42.58 -26.55
C LEU A 96 39.61 -43.37 -26.20
N LEU A 97 39.76 -43.86 -24.97
CA LEU A 97 40.86 -44.68 -24.53
C LEU A 97 40.92 -46.00 -25.31
N TRP A 98 39.76 -46.63 -25.55
CA TRP A 98 39.67 -47.90 -26.29
C TRP A 98 40.07 -47.75 -27.77
N ILE A 99 39.58 -46.71 -28.43
CA ILE A 99 39.92 -46.40 -29.83
C ILE A 99 41.41 -46.06 -29.98
N SER A 100 41.96 -45.35 -28.97
CA SER A 100 43.36 -44.91 -28.97
C SER A 100 44.33 -45.95 -28.37
N GLY A 101 43.86 -47.12 -27.94
CA GLY A 101 44.69 -48.16 -27.30
C GLY A 101 45.81 -48.72 -28.15
N ASN A 102 45.81 -48.52 -29.49
CA ASN A 102 46.86 -48.86 -30.42
C ASN A 102 47.68 -47.64 -30.89
N ALA A 103 47.56 -46.52 -30.18
CA ALA A 103 48.22 -45.27 -30.56
C ALA A 103 49.76 -45.36 -30.29
N LYS A 104 50.56 -44.84 -31.24
CA LYS A 104 52.01 -44.73 -31.08
C LYS A 104 52.38 -43.74 -30.01
N SER A 105 53.54 -43.85 -29.39
CA SER A 105 54.00 -43.02 -28.23
C SER A 105 53.86 -41.50 -28.41
N GLY A 106 53.84 -40.97 -29.63
CA GLY A 106 53.65 -39.56 -29.91
C GLY A 106 52.22 -39.03 -29.84
N GLU A 107 51.23 -39.93 -29.71
CA GLU A 107 49.77 -39.52 -29.66
C GLU A 107 49.23 -39.47 -28.24
N ILE A 108 49.97 -39.88 -27.23
CA ILE A 108 49.59 -39.90 -25.80
C ILE A 108 49.24 -38.47 -25.35
N GLY A 109 49.98 -37.46 -25.76
CA GLY A 109 49.72 -36.06 -25.42
C GLY A 109 48.35 -35.55 -25.97
N ARG A 110 48.00 -35.95 -27.20
CA ARG A 110 46.71 -35.62 -27.80
C ARG A 110 45.55 -36.27 -27.08
N LEU A 111 45.76 -37.48 -26.58
CA LEU A 111 44.76 -38.24 -25.83
C LEU A 111 44.51 -37.60 -24.46
N MET A 112 45.55 -37.24 -23.73
CA MET A 112 45.45 -36.51 -22.46
C MET A 112 44.76 -35.14 -22.63
N ALA A 113 45.14 -34.39 -23.69
CA ALA A 113 44.45 -33.14 -24.00
C ALA A 113 42.93 -33.35 -24.29
N SER A 114 42.61 -34.40 -25.02
CA SER A 114 41.18 -34.72 -25.33
C SER A 114 40.38 -35.06 -24.08
N ILE A 115 40.92 -35.83 -23.13
CA ILE A 115 40.27 -36.13 -21.86
C ILE A 115 40.09 -34.84 -21.03
N ASN A 116 41.11 -34.00 -20.95
CA ASN A 116 41.02 -32.75 -20.23
C ASN A 116 39.98 -31.82 -20.83
N TYR A 117 39.91 -31.68 -22.16
CA TYR A 117 38.84 -30.90 -22.81
C TYR A 117 37.43 -31.45 -22.57
N MET A 118 37.24 -32.78 -22.54
CA MET A 118 35.95 -33.37 -22.20
C MET A 118 35.53 -33.02 -20.78
N THR A 119 36.42 -33.03 -19.81
CA THR A 119 36.15 -32.66 -18.42
C THR A 119 35.83 -31.15 -18.32
N GLN A 120 36.58 -30.29 -19.04
CA GLN A 120 36.30 -28.85 -19.09
C GLN A 120 34.91 -28.56 -19.70
N VAL A 121 34.53 -29.25 -20.78
CA VAL A 121 33.22 -29.11 -21.41
C VAL A 121 32.12 -29.52 -20.43
N LEU A 122 32.30 -30.62 -19.67
CA LEU A 122 31.34 -31.04 -18.64
C LEU A 122 31.16 -29.93 -17.59
N PHE A 123 32.26 -29.37 -17.10
CA PHE A 123 32.23 -28.27 -16.13
C PHE A 123 31.52 -27.02 -16.67
N ALA A 124 31.90 -26.60 -17.90
CA ALA A 124 31.29 -25.44 -18.55
C ALA A 124 29.78 -25.60 -18.75
N VAL A 125 29.35 -26.79 -19.15
CA VAL A 125 27.92 -27.13 -19.35
C VAL A 125 27.16 -27.08 -18.03
N THR A 126 27.74 -27.60 -16.95
CA THR A 126 27.12 -27.53 -15.61
C THR A 126 27.01 -26.09 -15.13
N MET A 127 28.04 -25.29 -15.38
CA MET A 127 28.03 -23.85 -15.05
C MET A 127 26.96 -23.07 -15.84
N ILE A 128 26.82 -23.34 -17.15
CA ILE A 128 25.78 -22.74 -18.00
C ILE A 128 24.39 -23.07 -17.44
N SER A 129 24.13 -24.32 -17.06
CA SER A 129 22.85 -24.72 -16.49
C SER A 129 22.52 -23.94 -15.23
N ASN A 130 23.46 -23.78 -14.29
CA ASN A 130 23.26 -23.01 -13.06
C ASN A 130 23.05 -21.51 -13.34
N THR A 131 23.80 -20.95 -14.30
CA THR A 131 23.65 -19.54 -14.71
C THR A 131 22.30 -19.27 -15.34
N MET A 132 21.78 -20.19 -16.16
CA MET A 132 20.44 -20.08 -16.77
C MET A 132 19.34 -20.04 -15.72
N HIS A 133 19.41 -20.84 -14.65
CA HIS A 133 18.45 -20.76 -13.55
C HIS A 133 18.47 -19.39 -12.84
N THR A 134 19.62 -18.80 -12.69
CA THR A 134 19.77 -17.46 -12.10
C THR A 134 19.23 -16.39 -13.03
N ALA A 135 19.52 -16.49 -14.33
CA ALA A 135 19.05 -15.55 -15.35
C ALA A 135 17.50 -15.53 -15.44
N VAL A 136 16.85 -16.69 -15.41
CA VAL A 136 15.38 -16.78 -15.42
C VAL A 136 14.76 -16.12 -14.19
N ARG A 137 15.34 -16.33 -13.00
CA ARG A 137 14.88 -15.67 -11.78
C ARG A 137 15.10 -14.15 -11.83
N ALA A 138 16.23 -13.72 -12.37
CA ALA A 138 16.53 -12.29 -12.55
C ALA A 138 15.54 -11.63 -13.53
N ALA A 139 15.21 -12.29 -14.65
CA ALA A 139 14.21 -11.81 -15.60
C ALA A 139 12.83 -11.65 -14.94
N ALA A 140 12.34 -12.66 -14.22
CA ALA A 140 11.07 -12.59 -13.51
C ALA A 140 11.02 -11.51 -12.42
N SER A 141 12.16 -11.23 -11.76
CA SER A 141 12.28 -10.12 -10.81
C SER A 141 12.30 -8.77 -11.52
N SER A 142 12.98 -8.68 -12.67
CA SER A 142 13.02 -7.48 -13.51
C SER A 142 11.64 -7.10 -14.02
N ASP A 143 10.84 -8.08 -14.47
CA ASP A 143 9.47 -7.84 -14.95
C ASP A 143 8.58 -7.26 -13.84
N ARG A 144 8.67 -7.77 -12.61
CA ARG A 144 7.93 -7.22 -11.46
C ARG A 144 8.38 -5.80 -11.09
N ILE A 145 9.66 -5.52 -11.18
CA ILE A 145 10.18 -4.16 -10.94
C ILE A 145 9.68 -3.22 -12.06
N ARG A 146 9.73 -3.68 -13.30
CA ARG A 146 9.24 -2.91 -14.46
C ARG A 146 7.75 -2.62 -14.35
N GLU A 147 6.92 -3.58 -13.94
CA GLU A 147 5.48 -3.39 -13.73
C GLU A 147 5.20 -2.20 -12.79
N VAL A 148 5.97 -2.07 -11.69
CA VAL A 148 5.85 -0.93 -10.77
C VAL A 148 6.40 0.37 -11.36
N LEU A 149 7.54 0.31 -12.08
CA LEU A 149 8.17 1.50 -12.66
C LEU A 149 7.42 2.05 -13.88
N ASP A 150 6.77 1.18 -14.64
CA ASP A 150 5.99 1.55 -15.83
C ASP A 150 4.57 2.04 -15.45
N GLU A 151 4.16 1.88 -14.18
CA GLU A 151 2.87 2.39 -13.70
C GLU A 151 2.82 3.90 -13.81
N LYS A 152 1.85 4.40 -14.56
CA LYS A 152 1.67 5.84 -14.78
C LYS A 152 0.60 6.38 -13.85
N PRO A 153 0.83 7.55 -13.23
CA PRO A 153 -0.21 8.22 -12.48
C PRO A 153 -1.46 8.44 -13.35
N THR A 154 -2.62 8.09 -12.83
CA THR A 154 -3.90 8.34 -13.51
C THR A 154 -4.30 9.82 -13.45
N GLN A 155 -3.67 10.59 -12.57
CA GLN A 155 -3.90 12.02 -12.42
C GLN A 155 -3.28 12.81 -13.58
N HIS A 156 -4.03 13.76 -14.11
CA HIS A 156 -3.53 14.67 -15.13
C HIS A 156 -2.65 15.77 -14.51
N MET A 157 -1.33 15.73 -14.79
CA MET A 157 -0.41 16.76 -14.33
C MET A 157 -0.33 17.88 -15.36
N PRO A 158 -0.70 19.14 -15.01
CA PRO A 158 -0.59 20.26 -15.93
C PRO A 158 0.88 20.57 -16.22
N LYS A 159 1.19 20.98 -17.46
CA LYS A 159 2.55 21.37 -17.86
C LYS A 159 3.02 22.62 -17.13
N GLU A 160 2.12 23.57 -16.91
CA GLU A 160 2.34 24.82 -16.19
C GLU A 160 1.30 24.91 -15.07
N PRO A 161 1.59 24.40 -13.86
CA PRO A 161 0.64 24.40 -12.77
C PRO A 161 0.40 25.82 -12.23
N LEU A 162 -0.87 26.14 -12.01
CA LEU A 162 -1.28 27.40 -11.40
C LEU A 162 -0.91 27.39 -9.91
N ARG A 163 -0.59 28.59 -9.40
CA ARG A 163 -0.29 28.81 -7.97
C ARG A 163 -1.14 29.94 -7.40
N PRO A 164 -2.47 29.75 -7.29
CA PRO A 164 -3.35 30.75 -6.71
C PRO A 164 -3.06 30.95 -5.22
N ASN A 165 -3.47 32.09 -4.70
CA ASN A 165 -3.51 32.30 -3.25
C ASN A 165 -4.77 31.64 -2.69
N ILE A 166 -4.58 30.49 -2.03
CA ILE A 166 -5.69 29.67 -1.54
C ILE A 166 -6.31 30.31 -0.30
N GLN A 167 -7.63 30.62 -0.39
CA GLN A 167 -8.46 31.13 0.71
C GLN A 167 -9.41 30.07 1.25
N GLY A 168 -9.74 29.04 0.45
CA GLY A 168 -10.56 27.91 0.86
C GLY A 168 -12.00 27.94 0.34
N ASN A 169 -12.29 28.68 -0.73
CA ASN A 169 -13.59 28.62 -1.40
C ASN A 169 -13.60 27.40 -2.34
N ILE A 170 -14.53 26.45 -2.11
CA ILE A 170 -14.63 25.19 -2.87
C ILE A 170 -15.97 25.14 -3.59
N ARG A 171 -15.95 24.91 -4.92
CA ARG A 171 -17.15 24.72 -5.71
C ARG A 171 -17.06 23.43 -6.52
N LEU A 172 -18.05 22.58 -6.36
CA LEU A 172 -18.24 21.36 -7.12
C LEU A 172 -19.38 21.59 -8.13
N GLU A 173 -19.16 21.21 -9.39
CA GLU A 173 -20.11 21.34 -10.49
C GLU A 173 -20.32 19.98 -11.16
N HIS A 174 -21.47 19.37 -10.93
CA HIS A 174 -21.88 18.08 -11.51
C HIS A 174 -20.82 16.99 -11.39
N VAL A 175 -20.16 16.91 -10.22
CA VAL A 175 -19.03 16.00 -9.99
C VAL A 175 -19.52 14.57 -9.87
N SER A 176 -19.07 13.71 -10.76
CA SER A 176 -19.26 12.25 -10.69
C SER A 176 -17.91 11.54 -10.64
N PHE A 177 -17.89 10.40 -9.96
CA PHE A 177 -16.66 9.60 -9.82
C PHE A 177 -16.95 8.11 -9.66
N ALA A 178 -16.16 7.31 -10.37
CA ALA A 178 -16.07 5.86 -10.22
C ALA A 178 -14.63 5.41 -9.99
N TYR A 179 -14.42 4.49 -9.05
CA TYR A 179 -13.10 3.85 -8.88
C TYR A 179 -12.81 2.91 -10.05
N ALA A 180 -11.54 2.81 -10.46
CA ALA A 180 -11.12 1.88 -11.50
C ALA A 180 -11.54 0.44 -11.15
N GLY A 181 -12.23 -0.23 -12.08
CA GLY A 181 -12.75 -1.58 -11.88
C GLY A 181 -14.03 -1.68 -11.03
N ALA A 182 -14.55 -0.59 -10.48
CA ALA A 182 -15.85 -0.58 -9.81
C ALA A 182 -16.97 -0.53 -10.87
N GLY A 183 -17.90 -1.46 -10.81
CA GLY A 183 -19.04 -1.52 -11.76
C GLY A 183 -20.09 -0.42 -11.57
N ARG A 184 -19.91 0.52 -10.61
CA ARG A 184 -20.82 1.63 -10.31
C ARG A 184 -20.05 2.90 -9.91
N GLU A 185 -20.68 4.04 -10.10
CA GLU A 185 -20.18 5.32 -9.60
C GLU A 185 -20.28 5.39 -8.07
N ALA A 186 -19.28 5.99 -7.45
CA ALA A 186 -19.24 6.25 -6.01
C ALA A 186 -19.86 7.61 -5.66
N LEU A 187 -19.87 8.55 -6.62
CA LEU A 187 -20.52 9.86 -6.51
C LEU A 187 -21.22 10.17 -7.84
N HIS A 188 -22.42 10.76 -7.75
CA HIS A 188 -23.27 11.11 -8.89
C HIS A 188 -23.66 12.57 -8.85
N GLU A 189 -23.22 13.36 -9.84
CA GLU A 189 -23.63 14.74 -10.12
C GLU A 189 -23.66 15.65 -8.88
N ILE A 190 -22.64 15.55 -8.04
CA ILE A 190 -22.54 16.38 -6.83
C ILE A 190 -22.30 17.82 -7.23
N SER A 191 -23.21 18.71 -6.85
CA SER A 191 -23.08 20.14 -7.03
C SER A 191 -23.25 20.85 -5.70
N MET A 192 -22.24 21.64 -5.29
CA MET A 192 -22.28 22.41 -4.05
C MET A 192 -21.25 23.52 -4.08
N HIS A 193 -21.48 24.55 -3.25
CA HIS A 193 -20.56 25.64 -3.02
C HIS A 193 -20.30 25.76 -1.52
N ILE A 194 -19.04 25.75 -1.12
CA ILE A 194 -18.53 25.95 0.25
C ILE A 194 -17.75 27.28 0.24
N HIS A 195 -18.16 28.22 1.07
CA HIS A 195 -17.49 29.52 1.16
C HIS A 195 -16.24 29.44 2.03
N ALA A 196 -15.28 30.32 1.75
CA ALA A 196 -14.09 30.44 2.59
C ALA A 196 -14.51 30.80 4.03
N GLY A 197 -13.97 30.10 5.03
CA GLY A 197 -14.31 30.28 6.44
C GLY A 197 -15.60 29.57 6.88
N GLU A 198 -16.29 28.85 5.98
CA GLU A 198 -17.50 28.10 6.32
C GLU A 198 -17.16 26.74 6.94
N THR A 199 -17.91 26.35 7.96
CA THR A 199 -17.92 24.99 8.49
C THR A 199 -19.05 24.19 7.88
N ILE A 200 -18.73 23.15 7.08
CA ILE A 200 -19.72 22.25 6.50
C ILE A 200 -19.66 20.86 7.13
N GLY A 201 -20.82 20.40 7.63
CA GLY A 201 -21.01 19.01 8.06
C GLY A 201 -21.32 18.13 6.86
N ILE A 202 -20.72 16.94 6.77
CA ILE A 202 -21.01 15.94 5.74
C ILE A 202 -21.47 14.68 6.45
N ILE A 203 -22.77 14.34 6.30
CA ILE A 203 -23.38 13.19 6.96
C ILE A 203 -23.91 12.19 5.93
N GLY A 204 -24.00 10.92 6.33
CA GLY A 204 -24.55 9.84 5.51
C GLY A 204 -24.13 8.47 6.01
N SER A 205 -24.78 7.43 5.52
CA SER A 205 -24.50 6.04 5.86
C SER A 205 -23.08 5.60 5.44
N THR A 206 -22.61 4.47 5.96
CA THR A 206 -21.36 3.85 5.47
C THR A 206 -21.51 3.52 3.98
N GLY A 207 -20.52 3.90 3.19
CA GLY A 207 -20.54 3.71 1.73
C GLY A 207 -21.30 4.78 0.94
N SER A 208 -21.83 5.83 1.58
CA SER A 208 -22.55 6.92 0.88
C SER A 208 -21.65 7.85 0.03
N GLY A 209 -20.33 7.67 0.03
CA GLY A 209 -19.41 8.47 -0.80
C GLY A 209 -18.67 9.60 -0.06
N LYS A 210 -18.84 9.75 1.27
CA LYS A 210 -18.20 10.84 2.07
C LYS A 210 -16.67 10.89 1.92
N THR A 211 -15.99 9.80 2.17
CA THR A 211 -14.52 9.70 2.03
C THR A 211 -14.08 9.86 0.58
N THR A 212 -14.90 9.42 -0.40
CA THR A 212 -14.65 9.65 -1.82
C THR A 212 -14.68 11.14 -2.15
N LEU A 213 -15.66 11.88 -1.64
CA LEU A 213 -15.76 13.34 -1.81
C LEU A 213 -14.53 14.05 -1.24
N VAL A 214 -14.10 13.68 -0.03
CA VAL A 214 -12.86 14.17 0.60
C VAL A 214 -11.64 13.90 -0.29
N ASN A 215 -11.51 12.69 -0.80
CA ASN A 215 -10.38 12.28 -1.65
C ASN A 215 -10.32 13.07 -2.97
N LEU A 216 -11.47 13.45 -3.53
CA LEU A 216 -11.53 14.29 -4.73
C LEU A 216 -11.13 15.74 -4.43
N ILE A 217 -11.54 16.32 -3.29
CA ILE A 217 -11.13 17.66 -2.86
C ILE A 217 -9.62 17.72 -2.60
N LEU A 218 -9.03 16.61 -2.06
CA LEU A 218 -7.58 16.46 -1.88
C LEU A 218 -6.84 16.16 -3.19
N ARG A 219 -7.61 15.95 -4.25
CA ARG A 219 -7.08 15.53 -5.53
C ARG A 219 -6.16 14.30 -5.37
N PHE A 220 -6.63 13.27 -4.64
CA PHE A 220 -6.04 11.93 -4.69
C PHE A 220 -6.53 11.18 -5.94
N TYR A 221 -7.67 11.59 -6.48
CA TYR A 221 -8.23 11.14 -7.75
C TYR A 221 -8.75 12.36 -8.52
N ASP A 222 -8.76 12.30 -9.84
CA ASP A 222 -9.46 13.27 -10.68
C ASP A 222 -10.91 12.79 -10.88
N SER A 223 -11.88 13.71 -10.98
CA SER A 223 -13.30 13.37 -11.21
C SER A 223 -13.49 12.70 -12.57
N SER A 224 -14.43 11.74 -12.64
CA SER A 224 -14.81 11.09 -13.92
C SER A 224 -15.63 12.04 -14.81
N ALA A 225 -16.44 12.90 -14.20
CA ALA A 225 -17.20 13.97 -14.87
C ALA A 225 -17.37 15.16 -13.93
N GLY A 226 -17.71 16.32 -14.48
CA GLY A 226 -17.85 17.57 -13.74
C GLY A 226 -16.51 18.20 -13.39
N LYS A 227 -16.52 19.25 -12.57
CA LYS A 227 -15.33 20.00 -12.17
C LYS A 227 -15.37 20.39 -10.71
N ILE A 228 -14.19 20.46 -10.12
CA ILE A 228 -13.96 20.98 -8.78
C ILE A 228 -13.11 22.25 -8.91
N TRP A 229 -13.62 23.33 -8.35
CA TRP A 229 -12.95 24.62 -8.35
C TRP A 229 -12.49 24.96 -6.94
N LEU A 230 -11.29 25.46 -6.82
CA LEU A 230 -10.74 26.02 -5.59
C LEU A 230 -10.36 27.47 -5.85
N ASP A 231 -11.01 28.39 -5.13
CA ASP A 231 -10.81 29.83 -5.30
C ASP A 231 -10.91 30.30 -6.78
N GLY A 232 -11.85 29.74 -7.54
CA GLY A 232 -12.08 30.05 -8.94
C GLY A 232 -11.14 29.37 -9.93
N CYS A 233 -10.16 28.59 -9.46
CA CYS A 233 -9.25 27.80 -10.30
C CYS A 233 -9.68 26.33 -10.35
N ASP A 234 -9.66 25.71 -11.53
CA ASP A 234 -9.87 24.26 -11.66
C ASP A 234 -8.78 23.52 -10.87
N ILE A 235 -9.17 22.64 -9.95
CA ILE A 235 -8.25 21.90 -9.07
C ILE A 235 -7.23 21.07 -9.84
N THR A 236 -7.57 20.67 -11.08
CA THR A 236 -6.68 19.89 -11.96
C THR A 236 -5.53 20.73 -12.52
N GLN A 237 -5.68 22.06 -12.52
CA GLN A 237 -4.66 22.99 -13.00
C GLN A 237 -3.76 23.54 -11.88
N ILE A 238 -4.13 23.32 -10.61
CA ILE A 238 -3.36 23.80 -9.45
C ILE A 238 -2.16 22.90 -9.20
N ASP A 239 -1.04 23.49 -8.78
CA ASP A 239 0.14 22.75 -8.29
C ASP A 239 -0.30 21.81 -7.14
N PRO A 240 -0.15 20.47 -7.28
CA PRO A 240 -0.58 19.53 -6.25
C PRO A 240 0.13 19.71 -4.91
N GLY A 241 1.37 20.22 -4.94
CA GLY A 241 2.14 20.52 -3.73
C GLY A 241 1.51 21.72 -2.98
N LEU A 242 1.16 22.78 -3.70
CA LEU A 242 0.48 23.95 -3.14
C LEU A 242 -0.90 23.60 -2.61
N LEU A 243 -1.71 22.83 -3.38
CA LEU A 243 -3.02 22.36 -2.96
C LEU A 243 -2.94 21.63 -1.62
N ARG A 244 -2.10 20.60 -1.57
CA ARG A 244 -1.95 19.77 -0.37
C ARG A 244 -1.28 20.52 0.78
N ALA A 245 -0.48 21.56 0.50
CA ALA A 245 0.07 22.43 1.54
C ALA A 245 -1.00 23.26 2.23
N ALA A 246 -2.03 23.67 1.49
CA ALA A 246 -3.13 24.48 2.02
C ALA A 246 -4.19 23.65 2.79
N VAL A 247 -4.17 22.33 2.67
CA VAL A 247 -5.18 21.45 3.28
C VAL A 247 -4.58 20.65 4.43
N GLY A 248 -5.22 20.70 5.59
CA GLY A 248 -4.99 19.80 6.73
C GLY A 248 -6.01 18.66 6.72
N VAL A 249 -5.54 17.44 6.85
CA VAL A 249 -6.43 16.25 6.83
C VAL A 249 -6.22 15.41 8.07
N VAL A 250 -7.33 15.05 8.69
CA VAL A 250 -7.38 14.06 9.76
C VAL A 250 -8.18 12.86 9.25
N PRO A 251 -7.54 11.75 8.91
CA PRO A 251 -8.22 10.57 8.37
C PRO A 251 -9.00 9.84 9.48
N GLN A 252 -10.00 9.06 9.09
CA GLN A 252 -10.79 8.22 9.97
C GLN A 252 -9.93 7.32 10.87
N LYS A 253 -8.93 6.67 10.30
CA LYS A 253 -7.97 5.86 11.07
C LYS A 253 -6.78 6.71 11.46
N ALA A 254 -6.62 6.95 12.76
CA ALA A 254 -5.47 7.67 13.30
C ALA A 254 -4.17 6.93 13.02
N LEU A 255 -3.28 7.53 12.22
CA LEU A 255 -1.96 7.00 11.87
C LEU A 255 -0.88 7.88 12.51
N LEU A 256 -0.08 7.25 13.37
CA LEU A 256 1.10 7.85 13.97
C LEU A 256 2.34 7.07 13.56
N PHE A 257 3.44 7.79 13.41
CA PHE A 257 4.74 7.21 13.07
C PHE A 257 5.54 6.91 14.32
N SER A 258 6.45 5.94 14.24
CA SER A 258 7.44 5.69 15.28
C SER A 258 8.34 6.93 15.42
N GLY A 259 8.67 7.28 16.65
CA GLY A 259 9.41 8.51 16.98
C GLY A 259 8.74 9.25 18.13
N THR A 260 9.12 10.50 18.39
CA THR A 260 8.55 11.30 19.46
C THR A 260 7.18 11.89 19.11
N ILE A 261 6.41 12.32 20.10
CA ILE A 261 5.18 13.11 19.86
C ILE A 261 5.52 14.39 19.09
N ARG A 262 6.61 15.07 19.46
CA ARG A 262 7.11 16.27 18.75
C ARG A 262 7.34 15.99 17.27
N GLU A 263 8.07 14.95 16.93
CA GLU A 263 8.32 14.56 15.53
C GLU A 263 7.02 14.29 14.78
N ASN A 264 6.06 13.62 15.41
CA ASN A 264 4.75 13.37 14.82
C ASN A 264 3.96 14.67 14.56
N LEU A 265 4.04 15.67 15.40
CA LEU A 265 3.40 16.97 15.20
C LEU A 265 4.12 17.80 14.11
N LEU A 266 5.44 17.74 14.05
CA LEU A 266 6.27 18.42 13.04
C LEU A 266 6.02 17.90 11.61
N TRP A 267 5.42 16.72 11.44
CA TRP A 267 4.92 16.31 10.12
C TRP A 267 3.88 17.28 9.53
N GLY A 268 3.15 17.99 10.36
CA GLY A 268 2.26 19.08 9.91
C GLY A 268 3.05 20.22 9.27
N ARG A 269 4.11 20.67 9.94
CA ARG A 269 5.02 21.72 9.48
C ARG A 269 6.37 21.59 10.18
N ALA A 270 7.41 21.28 9.40
CA ALA A 270 8.75 20.96 9.92
C ALA A 270 9.40 22.09 10.73
N ASN A 271 9.06 23.34 10.43
CA ASN A 271 9.63 24.54 11.07
C ASN A 271 8.69 25.13 12.14
N ALA A 272 7.72 24.38 12.67
CA ALA A 272 6.88 24.84 13.75
C ALA A 272 7.69 24.91 15.08
N ASP A 273 7.52 26.02 15.80
CA ASP A 273 8.15 26.17 17.12
C ASP A 273 7.36 25.48 18.24
N GLY A 274 7.90 25.49 19.45
CA GLY A 274 7.29 24.81 20.58
C GLY A 274 5.94 25.40 20.99
N GLU A 275 5.76 26.71 20.85
CA GLU A 275 4.52 27.41 21.19
C GLU A 275 3.40 27.05 20.19
N GLU A 276 3.73 26.96 18.92
CA GLU A 276 2.81 26.55 17.86
C GLU A 276 2.37 25.08 18.04
N LEU A 277 3.29 24.19 18.40
CA LEU A 277 2.97 22.80 18.72
C LEU A 277 2.03 22.70 19.91
N GLN A 278 2.30 23.47 20.96
CA GLN A 278 1.47 23.50 22.16
C GLN A 278 0.08 24.08 21.85
N ALA A 279 -0.02 25.22 21.17
CA ALA A 279 -1.30 25.82 20.81
C ALA A 279 -2.18 24.85 19.99
N ALA A 280 -1.60 24.15 19.01
CA ALA A 280 -2.32 23.14 18.24
C ALA A 280 -2.75 21.94 19.12
N ALA A 281 -1.92 21.51 20.06
CA ALA A 281 -2.23 20.44 21.00
C ALA A 281 -3.32 20.84 21.99
N GLU A 282 -3.35 22.10 22.44
CA GLU A 282 -4.40 22.63 23.32
C GLU A 282 -5.76 22.65 22.62
N ILE A 283 -5.82 23.13 21.37
CA ILE A 283 -7.06 23.14 20.54
C ILE A 283 -7.56 21.70 20.35
N ALA A 284 -6.67 20.75 20.09
CA ALA A 284 -6.99 19.33 19.92
C ALA A 284 -7.23 18.61 21.27
N CYS A 285 -7.22 19.30 22.40
CA CYS A 285 -7.30 18.72 23.76
C CYS A 285 -6.23 17.64 24.02
N ALA A 286 -5.06 17.74 23.35
CA ALA A 286 -3.96 16.79 23.47
C ALA A 286 -2.89 17.21 24.50
N ASP A 287 -2.68 18.50 24.75
CA ASP A 287 -1.62 19.02 25.59
C ASP A 287 -1.65 18.44 27.02
N GLY A 288 -2.83 18.27 27.61
CA GLY A 288 -2.98 17.74 28.97
C GLY A 288 -2.36 16.35 29.15
N PHE A 289 -2.64 15.40 28.26
CA PHE A 289 -2.04 14.07 28.37
C PHE A 289 -0.59 14.02 27.91
N ILE A 290 -0.18 14.92 26.97
CA ILE A 290 1.21 15.04 26.56
C ILE A 290 2.06 15.45 27.75
N ARG A 291 1.68 16.49 28.50
CA ARG A 291 2.40 16.96 29.69
C ARG A 291 2.42 15.97 30.85
N GLN A 292 1.40 15.13 30.95
CA GLN A 292 1.34 14.04 31.94
C GLN A 292 2.26 12.85 31.58
N SER A 293 2.72 12.74 30.33
CA SER A 293 3.67 11.73 29.90
C SER A 293 5.06 12.01 30.50
N ALA A 294 5.83 10.96 30.80
CA ALA A 294 7.12 11.07 31.48
C ALA A 294 8.13 12.02 30.82
N GLN A 295 8.07 12.13 29.47
CA GLN A 295 8.97 12.97 28.68
C GLN A 295 8.22 14.06 27.89
N GLY A 296 6.93 14.32 28.21
CA GLY A 296 6.13 15.34 27.54
C GLY A 296 6.11 15.15 26.03
N TYR A 297 6.41 16.20 25.27
CA TYR A 297 6.47 16.18 23.80
C TYR A 297 7.56 15.24 23.23
N ASP A 298 8.57 14.90 24.02
CA ASP A 298 9.67 14.02 23.60
C ASP A 298 9.41 12.54 23.95
N THR A 299 8.18 12.23 24.42
CA THR A 299 7.73 10.85 24.65
C THR A 299 7.75 10.04 23.38
N LEU A 300 8.43 8.88 23.40
CA LEU A 300 8.56 7.96 22.27
C LEU A 300 7.24 7.20 22.02
N LEU A 301 6.83 7.18 20.77
CA LEU A 301 5.71 6.40 20.29
C LEU A 301 6.23 5.14 19.58
N GLY A 302 5.70 3.98 19.95
CA GLY A 302 5.93 2.73 19.22
C GLY A 302 5.22 2.72 17.87
N GLN A 303 5.45 1.69 17.07
CA GLN A 303 4.85 1.53 15.74
C GLN A 303 3.32 1.72 15.79
N GLY A 304 2.81 2.67 14.99
CA GLY A 304 1.39 3.02 14.99
C GLY A 304 0.87 3.60 16.32
N GLY A 305 1.77 4.09 17.21
CA GLY A 305 1.40 4.65 18.50
C GLY A 305 0.76 3.63 19.46
N VAL A 306 1.24 2.38 19.48
CA VAL A 306 0.66 1.27 20.29
C VAL A 306 0.53 1.58 21.77
N ASN A 307 1.30 2.51 22.29
CA ASN A 307 1.30 2.96 23.68
C ASN A 307 0.27 4.06 23.99
N LEU A 308 -0.55 4.46 23.01
CA LEU A 308 -1.61 5.45 23.17
C LEU A 308 -3.00 4.83 22.97
N SER A 309 -4.01 5.38 23.68
CA SER A 309 -5.41 5.05 23.43
C SER A 309 -5.88 5.58 22.06
N GLY A 310 -6.98 5.03 21.52
CA GLY A 310 -7.55 5.48 20.23
C GLY A 310 -7.86 6.97 20.22
N GLY A 311 -8.48 7.49 21.28
CA GLY A 311 -8.79 8.92 21.41
C GLY A 311 -7.56 9.81 21.53
N GLN A 312 -6.48 9.36 22.21
CA GLN A 312 -5.21 10.08 22.25
C GLN A 312 -4.56 10.17 20.86
N LYS A 313 -4.58 9.07 20.09
CA LYS A 313 -4.08 9.04 18.70
C LYS A 313 -4.84 10.02 17.82
N GLN A 314 -6.18 10.03 17.92
CA GLN A 314 -7.01 10.95 17.12
C GLN A 314 -6.71 12.41 17.46
N ARG A 315 -6.63 12.76 18.73
CA ARG A 315 -6.27 14.12 19.17
C ARG A 315 -4.89 14.56 18.67
N LEU A 316 -3.89 13.66 18.67
CA LEU A 316 -2.57 13.96 18.08
C LEU A 316 -2.66 14.15 16.56
N CYS A 317 -3.48 13.39 15.85
CA CYS A 317 -3.69 13.59 14.41
C CYS A 317 -4.37 14.94 14.11
N ILE A 318 -5.33 15.35 14.94
CA ILE A 318 -5.96 16.68 14.86
C ILE A 318 -4.92 17.76 15.12
N ALA A 319 -4.14 17.68 16.21
CA ALA A 319 -3.07 18.63 16.52
C ALA A 319 -2.08 18.74 15.35
N ARG A 320 -1.62 17.62 14.78
CA ARG A 320 -0.73 17.59 13.62
C ARG A 320 -1.30 18.33 12.41
N ALA A 321 -2.60 18.16 12.14
CA ALA A 321 -3.26 18.87 11.05
C ALA A 321 -3.33 20.38 11.33
N LEU A 322 -3.54 20.80 12.57
CA LEU A 322 -3.59 22.21 12.98
C LEU A 322 -2.21 22.88 12.96
N VAL A 323 -1.13 22.18 13.31
CA VAL A 323 0.26 22.69 13.21
C VAL A 323 0.57 23.18 11.79
N ARG A 324 -0.06 22.57 10.78
CA ARG A 324 0.08 22.98 9.38
C ARG A 324 -0.45 24.39 9.09
N LYS A 325 -1.33 24.95 9.95
CA LYS A 325 -2.08 26.19 9.73
C LYS A 325 -2.82 26.18 8.38
N PRO A 326 -3.68 25.19 8.15
CA PRO A 326 -4.31 24.98 6.85
C PRO A 326 -5.34 26.08 6.55
N ARG A 327 -5.63 26.32 5.25
CA ARG A 327 -6.77 27.13 4.79
C ARG A 327 -8.06 26.29 4.70
N ILE A 328 -7.90 24.98 4.55
CA ILE A 328 -9.00 24.02 4.54
C ILE A 328 -8.63 22.90 5.52
N LEU A 329 -9.50 22.63 6.49
CA LEU A 329 -9.35 21.52 7.43
C LEU A 329 -10.41 20.45 7.13
N ILE A 330 -9.97 19.23 6.89
CA ILE A 330 -10.85 18.09 6.65
C ILE A 330 -10.73 17.11 7.81
N LEU A 331 -11.85 16.83 8.46
CA LEU A 331 -11.97 15.93 9.59
C LEU A 331 -12.84 14.74 9.16
N ASP A 332 -12.23 13.63 8.72
CA ASP A 332 -12.96 12.46 8.20
C ASP A 332 -13.22 11.46 9.33
N ASP A 333 -14.41 11.54 9.93
CA ASP A 333 -14.92 10.67 11.03
C ASP A 333 -13.91 10.46 12.17
N CYS A 334 -13.07 11.48 12.40
CA CYS A 334 -11.91 11.40 13.29
C CYS A 334 -12.27 11.61 14.77
N THR A 335 -13.53 11.87 15.10
CA THR A 335 -13.99 12.03 16.50
C THR A 335 -14.65 10.76 17.05
N SER A 336 -14.83 9.72 16.22
CA SER A 336 -15.58 8.49 16.57
C SER A 336 -15.00 7.71 17.75
N ALA A 337 -13.69 7.80 18.03
CA ALA A 337 -13.04 7.16 19.18
C ALA A 337 -12.90 8.10 20.41
N LEU A 338 -13.45 9.32 20.33
CA LEU A 338 -13.50 10.25 21.45
C LEU A 338 -14.78 9.99 22.28
N ASP A 339 -14.66 10.22 23.59
CA ASP A 339 -15.84 10.36 24.44
C ASP A 339 -16.57 11.68 24.15
N ALA A 340 -17.86 11.75 24.45
CA ALA A 340 -18.70 12.88 24.11
C ALA A 340 -18.22 14.23 24.68
N ARG A 341 -17.60 14.23 25.85
CA ARG A 341 -17.06 15.45 26.48
C ARG A 341 -15.82 15.94 25.72
N THR A 342 -14.88 15.04 25.46
CA THR A 342 -13.66 15.36 24.72
C THR A 342 -13.99 15.79 23.29
N GLU A 343 -14.96 15.14 22.61
CA GLU A 343 -15.43 15.54 21.29
C GLU A 343 -15.98 16.99 21.32
N ALA A 344 -16.86 17.31 22.26
CA ALA A 344 -17.40 18.66 22.41
C ALA A 344 -16.32 19.71 22.70
N ASP A 345 -15.29 19.36 23.51
CA ASP A 345 -14.18 20.25 23.81
C ASP A 345 -13.31 20.51 22.57
N VAL A 346 -13.02 19.49 21.79
CA VAL A 346 -12.28 19.63 20.50
C VAL A 346 -13.08 20.48 19.52
N LEU A 347 -14.38 20.22 19.34
CA LEU A 347 -15.21 21.02 18.43
C LEU A 347 -15.30 22.48 18.87
N ARG A 348 -15.41 22.76 20.18
CA ARG A 348 -15.32 24.12 20.70
C ARG A 348 -13.95 24.78 20.50
N GLY A 349 -12.88 24.02 20.60
CA GLY A 349 -11.52 24.48 20.28
C GLY A 349 -11.41 24.89 18.80
N LEU A 350 -11.95 24.06 17.91
CA LEU A 350 -11.96 24.29 16.46
C LEU A 350 -12.85 25.48 16.07
N SER A 351 -14.02 25.65 16.69
CA SER A 351 -14.92 26.78 16.37
C SER A 351 -14.30 28.15 16.67
N ARG A 352 -13.35 28.25 17.62
CA ARG A 352 -12.65 29.52 17.93
C ARG A 352 -11.70 29.97 16.80
N ILE A 353 -11.29 29.06 15.94
CA ILE A 353 -10.36 29.33 14.84
C ILE A 353 -11.03 29.10 13.46
N ALA A 354 -12.32 28.72 13.43
CA ALA A 354 -13.05 28.40 12.21
C ALA A 354 -13.10 29.57 11.21
N ASP A 355 -13.23 30.81 11.70
CA ASP A 355 -13.25 32.02 10.84
C ASP A 355 -11.98 32.20 9.99
N THR A 356 -10.90 31.51 10.34
CA THR A 356 -9.61 31.61 9.64
C THR A 356 -9.39 30.52 8.59
N MET A 357 -10.28 29.51 8.53
CA MET A 357 -10.16 28.36 7.63
C MET A 357 -11.53 27.75 7.31
N THR A 358 -11.64 27.13 6.16
CA THR A 358 -12.83 26.34 5.78
C THR A 358 -12.73 24.95 6.44
N VAL A 359 -13.81 24.51 7.10
CA VAL A 359 -13.83 23.22 7.81
C VAL A 359 -14.82 22.25 7.17
N LEU A 360 -14.35 21.07 6.75
CA LEU A 360 -15.19 19.94 6.32
C LEU A 360 -15.22 18.89 7.43
N LEU A 361 -16.36 18.79 8.10
CA LEU A 361 -16.57 17.89 9.21
C LEU A 361 -17.41 16.68 8.76
N VAL A 362 -16.73 15.59 8.45
CA VAL A 362 -17.38 14.32 8.03
C VAL A 362 -17.67 13.47 9.26
N SER A 363 -18.91 13.08 9.43
CA SER A 363 -19.32 12.19 10.54
C SER A 363 -20.52 11.32 10.15
N GLN A 364 -20.73 10.26 10.92
CA GLN A 364 -21.95 9.45 10.91
C GLN A 364 -22.91 9.85 12.04
N ARG A 365 -22.48 10.76 12.94
CA ARG A 365 -23.26 11.23 14.09
C ARG A 365 -23.82 12.61 13.81
N ILE A 366 -25.13 12.79 13.94
CA ILE A 366 -25.78 14.09 13.81
C ILE A 366 -25.24 15.07 14.86
N SER A 367 -25.01 14.60 16.10
CA SER A 367 -24.49 15.43 17.19
C SER A 367 -23.16 16.12 16.87
N THR A 368 -22.34 15.52 16.02
CA THR A 368 -21.04 16.08 15.63
C THR A 368 -21.20 17.21 14.62
N VAL A 369 -22.16 17.10 13.68
CA VAL A 369 -22.32 18.05 12.56
C VAL A 369 -23.42 19.10 12.77
N MET A 370 -24.27 18.95 13.80
CA MET A 370 -25.44 19.81 14.01
C MET A 370 -25.10 21.28 14.27
N GLN A 371 -23.88 21.59 14.67
CA GLN A 371 -23.38 22.95 14.90
C GLN A 371 -22.66 23.57 13.67
N ALA A 372 -22.56 22.81 12.56
CA ALA A 372 -22.00 23.32 11.32
C ALA A 372 -22.93 24.39 10.70
N ASP A 373 -22.36 25.35 9.96
CA ASP A 373 -23.13 26.40 9.28
C ASP A 373 -24.13 25.78 8.29
N ARG A 374 -23.69 24.77 7.56
CA ARG A 374 -24.56 23.93 6.71
C ARG A 374 -24.14 22.47 6.79
N ILE A 375 -25.09 21.60 6.50
CA ILE A 375 -24.90 20.15 6.50
C ILE A 375 -25.28 19.60 5.14
N LEU A 376 -24.38 18.81 4.55
CA LEU A 376 -24.60 18.04 3.34
C LEU A 376 -25.00 16.61 3.72
N CYS A 377 -26.20 16.19 3.36
CA CYS A 377 -26.67 14.82 3.53
C CYS A 377 -26.40 14.02 2.24
N LEU A 378 -25.51 13.00 2.34
CA LEU A 378 -25.15 12.10 1.25
C LEU A 378 -25.76 10.73 1.45
N ASP A 379 -26.37 10.18 0.41
CA ASP A 379 -26.86 8.82 0.39
C ASP A 379 -26.72 8.21 -1.00
N ASP A 380 -26.11 7.01 -1.06
CA ASP A 380 -25.79 6.31 -2.31
C ASP A 380 -25.13 7.19 -3.38
N GLY A 381 -24.12 7.95 -2.97
CA GLY A 381 -23.36 8.84 -3.86
C GLY A 381 -24.09 10.09 -4.34
N ARG A 382 -25.26 10.42 -3.80
CA ARG A 382 -26.08 11.57 -4.21
C ARG A 382 -26.36 12.52 -3.05
N VAL A 383 -26.50 13.80 -3.36
CA VAL A 383 -26.97 14.79 -2.39
C VAL A 383 -28.46 14.61 -2.19
N LYS A 384 -28.89 14.34 -0.94
CA LYS A 384 -30.30 14.23 -0.54
C LYS A 384 -30.84 15.51 0.06
N GLY A 385 -29.96 16.32 0.64
CA GLY A 385 -30.30 17.63 1.21
C GLY A 385 -29.03 18.40 1.56
N CYS A 386 -29.15 19.72 1.55
CA CYS A 386 -28.10 20.62 2.00
C CYS A 386 -28.77 21.84 2.66
N GLY A 387 -28.42 22.12 3.92
CA GLY A 387 -29.01 23.21 4.69
C GLY A 387 -28.56 23.17 6.15
N THR A 388 -29.14 24.01 6.98
CA THR A 388 -28.94 24.01 8.43
C THR A 388 -29.56 22.76 9.07
N HIS A 389 -29.19 22.46 10.31
CA HIS A 389 -29.80 21.35 11.07
C HIS A 389 -31.34 21.44 11.11
N GLY A 390 -31.89 22.63 11.39
CA GLY A 390 -33.34 22.84 11.44
C GLY A 390 -34.05 22.60 10.10
N GLU A 391 -33.50 23.12 9.00
CA GLU A 391 -34.06 22.92 7.65
C GLU A 391 -34.02 21.46 7.22
N LEU A 392 -32.95 20.71 7.54
CA LEU A 392 -32.82 19.31 7.19
C LEU A 392 -33.75 18.42 8.01
N MET A 393 -34.02 18.74 9.28
CA MET A 393 -34.99 18.03 10.10
C MET A 393 -36.40 18.09 9.52
N GLU A 394 -36.76 19.16 8.81
CA GLU A 394 -38.05 19.31 8.18
C GLU A 394 -38.15 18.78 6.75
N SER A 395 -37.02 18.92 5.98
CA SER A 395 -37.01 18.69 4.52
C SER A 395 -36.35 17.38 4.09
N CYS A 396 -35.45 16.79 4.89
CA CYS A 396 -34.64 15.63 4.49
C CYS A 396 -35.00 14.36 5.28
N LYS A 397 -35.70 13.42 4.65
CA LYS A 397 -36.06 12.15 5.30
C LYS A 397 -34.83 11.26 5.64
N THR A 398 -33.70 11.48 4.99
CA THR A 398 -32.49 10.68 5.19
C THR A 398 -31.63 11.25 6.32
N TYR A 399 -31.83 12.50 6.69
CA TYR A 399 -31.17 13.17 7.80
C TYR A 399 -31.82 12.79 9.14
#